data_d99f43046287dd90e110e2dc26329031
#
_entry.id   d99f43046287dd90e110e2dc26329031
#
_cell.length_a   1.000
_cell.length_b   1.000
_cell.length_c   1.000
_cell.angle_alpha   90.00
_cell.angle_beta   90.00
_cell.angle_gamma   90.00
#
_symmetry.space_group_name_H-M   'P 1'
#
loop_
_entity.id
_entity.type
_entity.pdbx_description
1 polymer ?
#
loop_
_entity_poly.entity_id
_entity_poly.type
_entity_poly.pdbx_seq_one_letter_code
_entity_poly.pdbx_strand_id
1 'polypeptide(L)'
;MMDKVTKNWVFNASDEKAVKNGCRFDEERAEHICDFFESQLVLYEGEFAGQPFKLMDWQREFLSRAFGWVKYSKEWDREGRRFRKCALWVPKKNGKSPLAAGVGLYMLTADGENGQKVFSVAKDGKQAKIVHTHAQEMVKRSPALSANCKINKSTGRIFYEPTTSFYDILSGDNITGQEGHNGGGLIVDEKHVVSGRLAKVLEYMGASRSEPIEFGVSTYGNTTGYGKVDSDYGKAVERGDVVDEAYLHKAYEIPDWANDEDCKTSKVWKICNPSWGVTIKESEIKASCERAQRSQTDWLHFQMYRLNKWLSGANPWLRNDEWAKNAENFELEDFLGKPVWLALDLSKTRDMSALTLMFKDDKPEEPVFYQFPFFWLPEQYAKDNCEKADFLGWAEEGYLELIEGSTVRQSFIKNKMTWVNENFDVQAISYDRTYAFDLITDFCEMELDWLPIEFGQSMSTYAGPTENFEAMLTEGRLKHNNHKVLNWQAGHCQVKQNDRGDKMPAKPKKDDFRKIDGIVTGVMALNLAYHNEAVAPVGSMYADEGAWIG
;
A
#
# COMPACT_ATOMS: atom_id res chain seq x y z
N MET A 1 31.16 31.73 11.88
CA MET A 1 31.60 31.06 10.64
C MET A 1 31.43 29.54 10.86
N MET A 2 30.85 28.84 9.92
CA MET A 2 30.74 27.37 10.00
C MET A 2 32.14 26.76 9.89
N ASP A 3 32.47 25.82 10.78
CA ASP A 3 33.73 25.10 10.71
C ASP A 3 33.78 24.21 9.45
N LYS A 4 35.00 23.84 9.05
CA LYS A 4 35.25 23.07 7.81
C LYS A 4 34.62 21.67 7.87
N VAL A 5 34.60 21.05 9.04
CA VAL A 5 34.06 19.70 9.28
C VAL A 5 32.55 19.73 9.07
N THR A 6 31.85 20.59 9.80
CA THR A 6 30.40 20.76 9.69
C THR A 6 29.96 21.04 8.25
N LYS A 7 30.74 21.84 7.50
CA LYS A 7 30.43 22.17 6.11
C LYS A 7 30.35 20.93 5.20
N ASN A 8 31.18 19.92 5.43
CA ASN A 8 31.19 18.68 4.62
C ASN A 8 29.94 17.82 4.85
N TRP A 9 29.19 18.07 5.92
CA TRP A 9 28.01 17.29 6.32
C TRP A 9 26.68 18.02 6.10
N VAL A 10 26.70 19.16 5.41
CA VAL A 10 25.47 19.91 5.01
C VAL A 10 25.05 19.43 3.64
N PHE A 11 23.90 18.78 3.56
CA PHE A 11 23.37 18.17 2.32
C PHE A 11 22.07 18.82 1.84
N ASN A 12 21.31 19.45 2.72
CA ASN A 12 20.00 20.03 2.37
C ASN A 12 19.65 21.25 3.23
N ALA A 13 18.49 21.87 2.94
CA ALA A 13 18.01 23.07 3.65
C ALA A 13 17.80 22.86 5.15
N SER A 14 17.45 21.64 5.59
CA SER A 14 17.30 21.30 7.01
C SER A 14 18.65 21.33 7.74
N ASP A 15 19.73 20.88 7.09
CA ASP A 15 21.09 20.94 7.64
C ASP A 15 21.57 22.41 7.72
N GLU A 16 21.31 23.21 6.68
CA GLU A 16 21.63 24.64 6.70
C GLU A 16 20.93 25.39 7.85
N LYS A 17 19.64 25.10 8.04
CA LYS A 17 18.87 25.70 9.13
C LYS A 17 19.38 25.24 10.49
N ALA A 18 19.72 23.95 10.64
CA ALA A 18 20.28 23.40 11.86
C ALA A 18 21.59 24.11 12.26
N VAL A 19 22.49 24.35 11.30
CA VAL A 19 23.72 25.11 11.53
C VAL A 19 23.43 26.55 11.99
N LYS A 20 22.47 27.23 11.33
CA LYS A 20 22.03 28.57 11.75
C LYS A 20 21.47 28.57 13.17
N ASN A 21 20.88 27.46 13.60
CA ASN A 21 20.32 27.26 14.94
C ASN A 21 21.33 26.69 15.96
N GLY A 22 22.62 26.67 15.62
CA GLY A 22 23.71 26.28 16.51
C GLY A 22 24.06 24.80 16.55
N CYS A 23 23.59 24.01 15.57
CA CYS A 23 24.05 22.64 15.41
C CYS A 23 25.46 22.63 14.77
N ARG A 24 26.26 21.63 15.16
CA ARG A 24 27.55 21.32 14.54
C ARG A 24 27.69 19.82 14.30
N PHE A 25 28.62 19.44 13.44
CA PHE A 25 28.97 18.03 13.27
C PHE A 25 30.17 17.70 14.17
N ASP A 26 30.07 16.60 14.90
CA ASP A 26 31.06 16.07 15.80
C ASP A 26 31.62 14.76 15.25
N GLU A 27 32.86 14.82 14.75
CA GLU A 27 33.54 13.66 14.14
C GLU A 27 33.78 12.55 15.16
N GLU A 28 34.11 12.90 16.42
CA GLU A 28 34.39 11.90 17.46
C GLU A 28 33.13 11.07 17.78
N ARG A 29 31.96 11.71 17.88
CA ARG A 29 30.69 10.99 18.05
C ARG A 29 30.32 10.14 16.82
N ALA A 30 30.61 10.63 15.61
CA ALA A 30 30.37 9.91 14.37
C ALA A 30 31.27 8.67 14.26
N GLU A 31 32.55 8.81 14.58
CA GLU A 31 33.50 7.69 14.60
C GLU A 31 33.18 6.69 15.73
N HIS A 32 32.78 7.18 16.92
CA HIS A 32 32.49 6.32 18.07
C HIS A 32 31.44 5.23 17.79
N ILE A 33 30.34 5.57 17.10
CA ILE A 33 29.36 4.55 16.71
C ILE A 33 29.92 3.61 15.64
N CYS A 34 30.68 4.11 14.66
CA CYS A 34 31.28 3.28 13.63
C CYS A 34 32.30 2.29 14.23
N ASP A 35 33.15 2.78 15.12
CA ASP A 35 34.14 1.94 15.83
C ASP A 35 33.45 0.92 16.74
N PHE A 36 32.33 1.26 17.39
CA PHE A 36 31.54 0.29 18.14
C PHE A 36 31.09 -0.88 17.27
N PHE A 37 30.56 -0.59 16.08
CA PHE A 37 30.16 -1.65 15.14
C PHE A 37 31.33 -2.55 14.75
N GLU A 38 32.44 -1.97 14.37
CA GLU A 38 33.57 -2.72 13.80
C GLU A 38 34.41 -3.44 14.85
N SER A 39 34.46 -2.90 16.09
CA SER A 39 35.24 -3.49 17.17
C SER A 39 34.45 -4.39 18.13
N GLN A 40 33.14 -4.13 18.32
CA GLN A 40 32.35 -4.82 19.33
C GLN A 40 31.37 -5.84 18.73
N LEU A 41 30.90 -5.67 17.48
CA LEU A 41 29.84 -6.50 16.93
C LEU A 41 30.40 -7.59 16.01
N VAL A 42 29.82 -8.80 16.15
CA VAL A 42 30.14 -9.96 15.32
C VAL A 42 28.85 -10.46 14.66
N LEU A 43 28.89 -10.61 13.36
CA LEU A 43 27.77 -11.19 12.59
C LEU A 43 27.62 -12.67 12.88
N TYR A 44 26.39 -13.18 12.92
CA TYR A 44 26.15 -14.56 13.38
C TYR A 44 25.60 -15.49 12.30
N GLU A 45 25.12 -14.96 11.19
CA GLU A 45 24.48 -15.74 10.13
C GLU A 45 25.02 -15.43 8.74
N GLY A 46 24.77 -16.34 7.78
CA GLY A 46 25.10 -16.20 6.39
C GLY A 46 26.60 -16.28 6.09
N GLU A 47 27.01 -15.70 4.98
CA GLU A 47 28.39 -15.68 4.45
C GLU A 47 29.39 -15.00 5.42
N PHE A 48 28.90 -14.09 6.27
CA PHE A 48 29.72 -13.29 7.19
C PHE A 48 29.66 -13.80 8.64
N ALA A 49 29.10 -14.97 8.88
CA ALA A 49 29.01 -15.54 10.23
C ALA A 49 30.41 -15.67 10.88
N GLY A 50 30.53 -15.16 12.11
CA GLY A 50 31.78 -15.17 12.88
C GLY A 50 32.76 -14.04 12.52
N GLN A 51 32.42 -13.17 11.57
CA GLN A 51 33.26 -12.04 11.19
C GLN A 51 32.85 -10.76 11.95
N PRO A 52 33.79 -9.84 12.24
CA PRO A 52 33.45 -8.49 12.73
C PRO A 52 32.46 -7.78 11.78
N PHE A 53 31.58 -6.97 12.35
CA PHE A 53 30.61 -6.21 11.57
C PHE A 53 31.30 -5.02 10.89
N LYS A 54 31.94 -5.26 9.75
CA LYS A 54 32.50 -4.18 8.95
C LYS A 54 31.39 -3.40 8.26
N LEU A 55 31.35 -2.09 8.53
CA LEU A 55 30.38 -1.19 7.91
C LEU A 55 30.70 -0.95 6.43
N MET A 56 29.68 -1.06 5.58
CA MET A 56 29.76 -0.56 4.21
C MET A 56 29.68 0.98 4.20
N ASP A 57 30.20 1.64 3.15
CA ASP A 57 30.27 3.11 3.08
C ASP A 57 28.91 3.78 3.33
N TRP A 58 27.85 3.27 2.75
CA TRP A 58 26.49 3.80 2.92
C TRP A 58 25.96 3.66 4.37
N GLN A 59 26.35 2.58 5.06
CA GLN A 59 25.99 2.38 6.47
C GLN A 59 26.79 3.34 7.36
N ARG A 60 28.08 3.46 7.10
CA ARG A 60 28.96 4.40 7.81
C ARG A 60 28.46 5.84 7.63
N GLU A 61 28.14 6.27 6.41
CA GLU A 61 27.60 7.59 6.13
C GLU A 61 26.31 7.85 6.90
N PHE A 62 25.32 6.91 6.85
CA PHE A 62 24.04 7.08 7.52
C PHE A 62 24.18 7.12 9.04
N LEU A 63 25.00 6.24 9.64
CA LEU A 63 25.25 6.22 11.08
C LEU A 63 26.01 7.49 11.53
N SER A 64 27.02 7.91 10.79
CA SER A 64 27.76 9.14 11.06
C SER A 64 26.84 10.36 11.07
N ARG A 65 25.94 10.48 10.08
CA ARG A 65 24.93 11.55 10.07
C ARG A 65 23.99 11.46 11.26
N ALA A 66 23.46 10.27 11.57
CA ALA A 66 22.48 10.08 12.64
C ALA A 66 23.03 10.45 14.02
N PHE A 67 24.30 10.16 14.29
CA PHE A 67 24.92 10.28 15.61
C PHE A 67 25.95 11.40 15.76
N GLY A 68 26.56 11.86 14.67
CA GLY A 68 27.57 12.92 14.68
C GLY A 68 27.02 14.34 14.76
N TRP A 69 25.76 14.58 14.36
CA TRP A 69 25.17 15.91 14.50
C TRP A 69 24.71 16.20 15.91
N VAL A 70 25.20 17.28 16.50
CA VAL A 70 24.91 17.71 17.88
C VAL A 70 24.41 19.12 17.95
N LYS A 71 23.67 19.41 19.05
CA LYS A 71 23.16 20.72 19.41
C LYS A 71 23.25 20.91 20.90
N TYR A 72 23.71 22.09 21.36
CA TYR A 72 23.65 22.43 22.77
C TYR A 72 22.20 22.66 23.22
N SER A 73 21.80 21.96 24.24
CA SER A 73 20.51 22.12 24.91
C SER A 73 20.66 22.91 26.19
N LYS A 74 20.01 24.08 26.28
CA LYS A 74 19.97 24.89 27.52
C LYS A 74 19.23 24.19 28.65
N GLU A 75 18.23 23.37 28.29
CA GLU A 75 17.41 22.65 29.27
C GLU A 75 18.21 21.55 29.99
N TRP A 76 19.09 20.87 29.26
CA TRP A 76 19.90 19.77 29.77
C TRP A 76 21.35 20.21 30.12
N ASP A 77 21.70 21.47 29.86
CA ASP A 77 23.04 22.06 30.03
C ASP A 77 24.16 21.19 29.43
N ARG A 78 23.90 20.62 28.23
CA ARG A 78 24.85 19.80 27.53
C ARG A 78 24.56 19.74 26.02
N GLU A 79 25.55 19.31 25.26
CA GLU A 79 25.32 18.93 23.87
C GLU A 79 24.60 17.59 23.78
N GLY A 80 23.57 17.54 22.97
CA GLY A 80 22.80 16.35 22.68
C GLY A 80 22.63 16.11 21.18
N ARG A 81 22.21 14.92 20.81
CA ARG A 81 21.94 14.52 19.43
C ARG A 81 20.88 15.42 18.79
N ARG A 82 21.17 15.90 17.57
CA ARG A 82 20.24 16.67 16.76
C ARG A 82 19.02 15.88 16.34
N PHE A 83 19.24 14.69 15.75
CA PHE A 83 18.18 13.89 15.16
C PHE A 83 17.38 13.11 16.21
N ARG A 84 16.07 13.25 16.16
CA ARG A 84 15.11 12.52 17.01
C ARG A 84 14.46 11.37 16.25
N LYS A 85 14.46 11.46 14.93
CA LYS A 85 13.89 10.46 14.05
C LYS A 85 14.81 10.20 12.87
N CYS A 86 15.14 8.94 12.66
CA CYS A 86 15.91 8.48 11.50
C CYS A 86 15.09 7.41 10.75
N ALA A 87 14.98 7.54 9.45
CA ALA A 87 14.28 6.58 8.61
C ALA A 87 15.14 6.17 7.40
N LEU A 88 15.46 4.89 7.35
CA LEU A 88 16.27 4.29 6.29
C LEU A 88 15.41 3.31 5.48
N TRP A 89 15.21 3.62 4.21
CA TRP A 89 14.42 2.82 3.29
C TRP A 89 15.32 2.15 2.26
N VAL A 90 15.43 0.83 2.33
CA VAL A 90 16.35 0.07 1.46
C VAL A 90 15.73 -1.30 1.12
N PRO A 91 15.94 -1.84 -0.10
CA PRO A 91 15.41 -3.13 -0.52
C PRO A 91 15.76 -4.28 0.43
N LYS A 92 15.03 -5.38 0.32
CA LYS A 92 15.33 -6.61 1.08
C LYS A 92 16.74 -7.12 0.78
N LYS A 93 17.36 -7.74 1.79
CA LYS A 93 18.72 -8.35 1.73
C LYS A 93 19.90 -7.36 1.73
N ASN A 94 19.68 -6.07 1.95
CA ASN A 94 20.75 -5.08 2.11
C ASN A 94 21.30 -4.95 3.55
N GLY A 95 20.97 -5.86 4.47
CA GLY A 95 21.56 -5.89 5.82
C GLY A 95 20.93 -4.93 6.83
N LYS A 96 19.66 -4.51 6.65
CA LYS A 96 19.00 -3.54 7.54
C LYS A 96 18.76 -4.05 8.97
N SER A 97 18.32 -5.30 9.16
CA SER A 97 18.00 -5.82 10.50
C SER A 97 19.24 -5.99 11.39
N PRO A 98 20.38 -6.52 10.90
CA PRO A 98 21.64 -6.48 11.65
C PRO A 98 22.11 -5.06 11.98
N LEU A 99 21.98 -4.09 11.05
CA LEU A 99 22.32 -2.68 11.29
C LEU A 99 21.48 -2.09 12.41
N ALA A 100 20.16 -2.30 12.36
CA ALA A 100 19.22 -1.84 13.38
C ALA A 100 19.50 -2.45 14.76
N ALA A 101 19.83 -3.75 14.82
CA ALA A 101 20.24 -4.44 16.04
C ALA A 101 21.51 -3.84 16.65
N GLY A 102 22.49 -3.53 15.82
CA GLY A 102 23.74 -2.88 16.24
C GLY A 102 23.49 -1.49 16.82
N VAL A 103 22.62 -0.68 16.21
CA VAL A 103 22.20 0.61 16.76
C VAL A 103 21.53 0.43 18.13
N GLY A 104 20.65 -0.56 18.28
CA GLY A 104 20.03 -0.86 19.56
C GLY A 104 21.03 -1.24 20.65
N LEU A 105 22.07 -1.99 20.34
CA LEU A 105 23.16 -2.34 21.26
C LEU A 105 24.05 -1.14 21.57
N TYR A 106 24.37 -0.31 20.58
CA TYR A 106 25.11 0.95 20.80
C TYR A 106 24.37 1.83 21.81
N MET A 107 23.08 2.07 21.61
CA MET A 107 22.25 2.86 22.52
C MET A 107 22.15 2.26 23.92
N LEU A 108 22.14 0.94 24.02
CA LEU A 108 22.09 0.24 25.29
C LEU A 108 23.38 0.41 26.10
N THR A 109 24.55 0.38 25.44
CA THR A 109 25.85 0.14 26.11
C THR A 109 26.88 1.25 25.95
N ALA A 110 26.78 2.08 24.89
CA ALA A 110 27.85 2.99 24.47
C ALA A 110 27.41 4.44 24.22
N ASP A 111 26.10 4.71 24.14
CA ASP A 111 25.55 6.05 23.87
C ASP A 111 25.60 7.01 25.09
N GLY A 112 25.97 6.51 26.28
CA GLY A 112 26.25 7.31 27.46
C GLY A 112 25.04 7.69 28.30
N GLU A 113 23.83 7.22 28.00
CA GLU A 113 22.62 7.51 28.80
C GLU A 113 22.40 6.44 29.88
N ASN A 114 22.29 6.88 31.15
CA ASN A 114 22.03 5.99 32.29
C ASN A 114 20.55 5.58 32.36
N GLY A 115 20.30 4.32 32.77
CA GLY A 115 18.95 3.77 32.85
C GLY A 115 18.25 3.75 31.49
N GLN A 116 19.02 3.56 30.41
CA GLN A 116 18.51 3.56 29.05
C GLN A 116 17.55 2.38 28.82
N LYS A 117 16.42 2.68 28.20
CA LYS A 117 15.44 1.68 27.78
C LYS A 117 15.37 1.67 26.26
N VAL A 118 15.85 0.59 25.66
CA VAL A 118 15.81 0.38 24.22
C VAL A 118 14.71 -0.63 23.88
N PHE A 119 13.97 -0.41 22.80
CA PHE A 119 12.92 -1.31 22.36
C PHE A 119 13.03 -1.61 20.87
N SER A 120 13.01 -2.90 20.52
CA SER A 120 12.68 -3.34 19.16
C SER A 120 11.17 -3.28 18.97
N VAL A 121 10.74 -2.54 17.95
CA VAL A 121 9.33 -2.28 17.66
C VAL A 121 9.01 -2.79 16.26
N ALA A 122 7.91 -3.53 16.11
CA ALA A 122 7.34 -3.90 14.83
C ALA A 122 5.81 -4.04 14.95
N LYS A 123 5.13 -4.29 13.83
CA LYS A 123 3.68 -4.52 13.79
C LYS A 123 3.24 -5.59 14.78
N ASP A 124 3.98 -6.68 14.85
CA ASP A 124 3.71 -7.80 15.75
C ASP A 124 4.98 -8.28 16.47
N GLY A 125 4.80 -9.03 17.56
CA GLY A 125 5.91 -9.50 18.39
C GLY A 125 6.87 -10.47 17.69
N LYS A 126 6.44 -11.20 16.66
CA LYS A 126 7.31 -12.12 15.90
C LYS A 126 8.32 -11.32 15.05
N GLN A 127 7.86 -10.25 14.41
CA GLN A 127 8.72 -9.37 13.61
C GLN A 127 9.69 -8.58 14.51
N ALA A 128 9.21 -7.98 15.60
CA ALA A 128 10.07 -7.29 16.56
C ALA A 128 11.17 -8.19 17.13
N LYS A 129 10.89 -9.50 17.27
CA LYS A 129 11.86 -10.49 17.73
C LYS A 129 13.01 -10.72 16.76
N ILE A 130 12.86 -10.47 15.46
CA ILE A 130 13.93 -10.66 14.46
C ILE A 130 15.14 -9.78 14.78
N VAL A 131 14.94 -8.45 14.88
CA VAL A 131 16.01 -7.51 15.22
C VAL A 131 16.58 -7.78 16.60
N HIS A 132 15.73 -8.07 17.57
CA HIS A 132 16.15 -8.39 18.93
C HIS A 132 16.98 -9.68 19.00
N THR A 133 16.68 -10.70 18.18
CA THR A 133 17.48 -11.91 18.08
C THR A 133 18.87 -11.63 17.52
N HIS A 134 18.99 -10.77 16.49
CA HIS A 134 20.30 -10.30 16.03
C HIS A 134 21.11 -9.67 17.17
N ALA A 135 20.48 -8.81 17.97
CA ALA A 135 21.15 -8.18 19.10
C ALA A 135 21.62 -9.20 20.14
N GLN A 136 20.78 -10.18 20.51
CA GLN A 136 21.17 -11.25 21.45
C GLN A 136 22.34 -12.07 20.93
N GLU A 137 22.34 -12.42 19.65
CA GLU A 137 23.41 -13.22 19.06
C GLU A 137 24.73 -12.43 18.96
N MET A 138 24.66 -11.11 18.69
CA MET A 138 25.82 -10.23 18.74
C MET A 138 26.41 -10.13 20.16
N VAL A 139 25.56 -9.99 21.18
CA VAL A 139 26.01 -9.99 22.60
C VAL A 139 26.73 -11.28 22.95
N LYS A 140 26.19 -12.45 22.59
CA LYS A 140 26.79 -13.76 22.90
C LYS A 140 28.18 -13.94 22.25
N ARG A 141 28.43 -13.31 21.10
CA ARG A 141 29.69 -13.46 20.34
C ARG A 141 30.71 -12.39 20.62
N SER A 142 30.31 -11.29 21.26
CA SER A 142 31.21 -10.21 21.65
C SER A 142 31.74 -10.45 23.06
N PRO A 143 33.04 -10.64 23.29
CA PRO A 143 33.60 -10.81 24.63
C PRO A 143 33.29 -9.64 25.57
N ALA A 144 33.38 -8.41 25.05
CA ALA A 144 33.13 -7.21 25.85
C ALA A 144 31.62 -7.05 26.21
N LEU A 145 30.72 -7.31 25.26
CA LEU A 145 29.28 -7.22 25.53
C LEU A 145 28.82 -8.37 26.44
N SER A 146 29.29 -9.60 26.23
CA SER A 146 28.90 -10.76 27.03
C SER A 146 29.39 -10.66 28.49
N ALA A 147 30.47 -9.93 28.74
CA ALA A 147 30.98 -9.68 30.08
C ALA A 147 30.07 -8.74 30.90
N ASN A 148 29.35 -7.81 30.24
CA ASN A 148 28.60 -6.74 30.88
C ASN A 148 27.07 -6.85 30.65
N CYS A 149 26.63 -7.68 29.72
CA CYS A 149 25.22 -7.89 29.41
C CYS A 149 24.72 -9.24 29.90
N LYS A 150 23.53 -9.28 30.51
CA LYS A 150 22.82 -10.50 30.87
C LYS A 150 21.57 -10.68 30.04
N ILE A 151 21.42 -11.84 29.39
CA ILE A 151 20.23 -12.17 28.60
C ILE A 151 19.30 -13.02 29.47
N ASN A 152 18.11 -12.52 29.75
CA ASN A 152 17.08 -13.27 30.45
C ASN A 152 16.55 -14.41 29.57
N LYS A 153 16.65 -15.65 30.03
CA LYS A 153 16.29 -16.87 29.25
C LYS A 153 14.80 -16.96 28.93
N SER A 154 13.92 -16.42 29.78
CA SER A 154 12.47 -16.53 29.63
C SER A 154 11.89 -15.40 28.75
N THR A 155 12.34 -14.16 28.96
CA THR A 155 11.82 -12.99 28.23
C THR A 155 12.66 -12.60 27.03
N GLY A 156 13.93 -13.01 27.00
CA GLY A 156 14.88 -12.58 25.99
C GLY A 156 15.50 -11.20 26.24
N ARG A 157 15.04 -10.45 27.26
CA ARG A 157 15.55 -9.11 27.59
C ARG A 157 17.06 -9.12 27.78
N ILE A 158 17.75 -8.15 27.15
CA ILE A 158 19.17 -7.91 27.36
C ILE A 158 19.29 -6.82 28.42
N PHE A 159 19.94 -7.11 29.51
CA PHE A 159 20.18 -6.20 30.61
C PHE A 159 21.66 -5.80 30.65
N TYR A 160 21.95 -4.49 30.68
CA TYR A 160 23.30 -3.94 30.78
C TYR A 160 23.50 -3.40 32.19
N GLU A 161 24.33 -4.11 33.00
CA GLU A 161 24.49 -3.86 34.43
C GLU A 161 25.13 -2.50 34.78
N PRO A 162 26.17 -2.04 34.04
CA PRO A 162 26.90 -0.82 34.43
C PRO A 162 26.02 0.43 34.55
N THR A 163 24.98 0.56 33.75
CA THR A 163 24.06 1.73 33.74
C THR A 163 22.63 1.37 34.10
N THR A 164 22.36 0.14 34.54
CA THR A 164 21.02 -0.36 34.85
C THR A 164 20.05 -0.20 33.66
N SER A 165 20.56 -0.42 32.46
CA SER A 165 19.85 -0.26 31.18
C SER A 165 19.34 -1.60 30.64
N PHE A 166 18.33 -1.59 29.78
CA PHE A 166 17.85 -2.82 29.15
C PHE A 166 17.38 -2.60 27.71
N TYR A 167 17.44 -3.69 26.94
CA TYR A 167 16.88 -3.78 25.60
C TYR A 167 15.83 -4.90 25.54
N ASP A 168 14.62 -4.56 25.11
CA ASP A 168 13.46 -5.46 25.09
C ASP A 168 12.65 -5.34 23.79
N ILE A 169 11.59 -6.13 23.67
CA ILE A 169 10.66 -6.14 22.55
C ILE A 169 9.39 -5.37 22.94
N LEU A 170 8.88 -4.58 21.98
CA LEU A 170 7.61 -3.87 22.10
C LEU A 170 6.71 -4.29 20.92
N SER A 171 5.60 -4.98 21.21
CA SER A 171 4.67 -5.43 20.16
C SER A 171 3.59 -4.40 19.87
N GLY A 172 3.37 -4.12 18.57
CA GLY A 172 2.28 -3.26 18.11
C GLY A 172 0.87 -3.80 18.35
N ASP A 173 0.72 -5.11 18.63
CA ASP A 173 -0.58 -5.72 18.92
C ASP A 173 -1.17 -5.30 20.26
N ASN A 174 -0.34 -4.85 21.22
CA ASN A 174 -0.76 -4.40 22.56
C ASN A 174 -0.39 -2.93 22.81
N ILE A 175 -0.92 -2.04 22.00
CA ILE A 175 -0.61 -0.60 22.05
C ILE A 175 -1.02 0.04 23.38
N THR A 176 -2.16 -0.36 23.95
CA THR A 176 -2.70 0.24 25.19
C THR A 176 -1.82 -0.03 26.41
N GLY A 177 -1.10 -1.15 26.44
CA GLY A 177 -0.14 -1.47 27.51
C GLY A 177 1.21 -0.75 27.37
N GLN A 178 1.44 -0.01 26.29
CA GLN A 178 2.72 0.59 25.93
C GLN A 178 2.82 2.09 26.30
N GLU A 179 1.70 2.75 26.58
CA GLU A 179 1.63 4.21 26.82
C GLU A 179 2.42 4.69 28.06
N GLY A 180 2.81 3.79 28.96
CA GLY A 180 3.60 4.10 30.16
C GLY A 180 5.12 3.91 30.03
N HIS A 181 5.62 3.48 28.89
CA HIS A 181 7.06 3.24 28.70
C HIS A 181 7.80 4.54 28.37
N ASN A 182 8.93 4.76 29.05
CA ASN A 182 9.86 5.87 28.78
C ASN A 182 11.10 5.30 28.07
N GLY A 183 11.02 5.14 26.76
CA GLY A 183 12.10 4.60 25.92
C GLY A 183 12.96 5.72 25.32
N GLY A 184 14.29 5.63 25.49
CA GLY A 184 15.21 6.55 24.82
C GLY A 184 15.68 6.02 23.46
N GLY A 185 15.61 4.70 23.21
CA GLY A 185 15.95 4.07 21.94
C GLY A 185 14.79 3.24 21.38
N LEU A 186 14.25 3.65 20.25
CA LEU A 186 13.18 2.93 19.55
C LEU A 186 13.71 2.43 18.21
N ILE A 187 13.89 1.12 18.08
CA ILE A 187 14.37 0.47 16.87
C ILE A 187 13.16 -0.10 16.13
N VAL A 188 12.72 0.59 15.07
CA VAL A 188 11.50 0.25 14.34
C VAL A 188 11.87 -0.51 13.06
N ASP A 189 11.57 -1.82 13.04
CA ASP A 189 11.73 -2.63 11.83
C ASP A 189 10.41 -2.73 11.04
N GLU A 190 10.53 -2.86 9.72
CA GLU A 190 9.42 -2.90 8.78
C GLU A 190 8.43 -1.73 8.97
N LYS A 191 8.97 -0.51 9.03
CA LYS A 191 8.23 0.73 9.27
C LYS A 191 7.04 0.94 8.34
N HIS A 192 7.05 0.36 7.14
CA HIS A 192 5.96 0.43 6.17
C HIS A 192 4.63 -0.17 6.66
N VAL A 193 4.65 -1.08 7.63
CA VAL A 193 3.45 -1.71 8.21
C VAL A 193 3.06 -1.18 9.60
N VAL A 194 3.79 -0.21 10.13
CA VAL A 194 3.46 0.45 11.40
C VAL A 194 2.16 1.24 11.25
N SER A 195 1.23 1.06 12.19
CA SER A 195 -0.04 1.81 12.19
C SER A 195 0.17 3.25 12.66
N GLY A 196 -0.67 4.18 12.18
CA GLY A 196 -0.62 5.57 12.63
C GLY A 196 -0.84 5.73 14.14
N ARG A 197 -1.61 4.84 14.78
CA ARG A 197 -1.78 4.80 16.24
C ARG A 197 -0.48 4.43 16.95
N LEU A 198 0.22 3.38 16.50
CA LEU A 198 1.51 2.98 17.06
C LEU A 198 2.55 4.08 16.88
N ALA A 199 2.60 4.72 15.70
CA ALA A 199 3.52 5.82 15.43
C ALA A 199 3.35 6.98 16.41
N LYS A 200 2.10 7.35 16.74
CA LYS A 200 1.83 8.39 17.75
C LYS A 200 2.29 8.00 19.16
N VAL A 201 2.09 6.75 19.56
CA VAL A 201 2.59 6.27 20.86
C VAL A 201 4.12 6.34 20.92
N LEU A 202 4.80 5.95 19.84
CA LEU A 202 6.27 6.00 19.75
C LEU A 202 6.80 7.46 19.84
N GLU A 203 6.09 8.41 19.24
CA GLU A 203 6.46 9.83 19.26
C GLU A 203 6.54 10.40 20.68
N TYR A 204 5.67 9.95 21.60
CA TYR A 204 5.65 10.42 23.00
C TYR A 204 6.56 9.62 23.93
N MET A 205 7.00 8.42 23.57
CA MET A 205 7.76 7.54 24.46
C MET A 205 9.10 8.12 24.94
N GLY A 206 9.74 8.97 24.14
CA GLY A 206 11.03 9.58 24.46
C GLY A 206 10.95 10.97 25.11
N ALA A 207 9.75 11.49 25.37
CA ALA A 207 9.56 12.92 25.73
C ALA A 207 10.34 13.39 26.97
N SER A 208 10.60 12.51 27.94
CA SER A 208 11.35 12.82 29.17
C SER A 208 12.84 12.43 29.12
N ARG A 209 13.34 12.02 27.95
CA ARG A 209 14.75 11.69 27.73
C ARG A 209 15.49 12.83 27.06
N SER A 210 16.77 12.99 27.39
CA SER A 210 17.59 14.06 26.82
C SER A 210 17.95 13.85 25.37
N GLU A 211 18.23 12.60 24.97
CA GLU A 211 18.65 12.22 23.61
C GLU A 211 17.85 11.03 23.03
N PRO A 212 16.49 11.07 23.05
CA PRO A 212 15.72 9.97 22.49
C PRO A 212 15.88 9.91 20.97
N ILE A 213 15.78 8.70 20.41
CA ILE A 213 15.79 8.49 18.97
C ILE A 213 14.85 7.37 18.56
N GLU A 214 14.07 7.61 17.51
CA GLU A 214 13.42 6.58 16.72
C GLU A 214 14.32 6.27 15.51
N PHE A 215 14.88 5.07 15.48
CA PHE A 215 15.68 4.59 14.36
C PHE A 215 14.89 3.54 13.58
N GLY A 216 14.29 3.97 12.47
CA GLY A 216 13.43 3.14 11.62
C GLY A 216 14.17 2.61 10.41
N VAL A 217 14.02 1.30 10.15
CA VAL A 217 14.49 0.66 8.92
C VAL A 217 13.33 -0.03 8.22
N SER A 218 13.27 0.05 6.90
CA SER A 218 12.18 -0.59 6.15
C SER A 218 12.54 -0.83 4.70
N THR A 219 11.76 -1.71 4.07
CA THR A 219 11.57 -1.77 2.62
C THR A 219 10.22 -1.10 2.32
N TYR A 220 10.04 -0.58 1.12
CA TYR A 220 8.73 -0.10 0.69
C TYR A 220 7.70 -1.23 0.63
N GLY A 221 6.46 -0.86 0.74
CA GLY A 221 5.32 -1.78 0.73
C GLY A 221 4.18 -1.21 -0.10
N ASN A 222 2.94 -1.44 0.35
CA ASN A 222 1.75 -0.86 -0.27
C ASN A 222 1.57 0.60 0.13
N THR A 223 1.06 1.43 -0.78
CA THR A 223 0.86 2.88 -0.58
C THR A 223 -0.19 3.25 0.47
N THR A 224 -0.94 2.27 0.99
CA THR A 224 -1.96 2.48 2.02
C THR A 224 -1.37 2.32 3.41
N GLY A 225 -1.06 3.40 4.09
CA GLY A 225 -0.65 3.35 5.49
C GLY A 225 0.30 4.47 5.91
N TYR A 226 0.51 4.58 7.22
CA TYR A 226 1.36 5.60 7.82
C TYR A 226 2.80 5.56 7.29
N GLY A 227 3.34 4.37 6.97
CA GLY A 227 4.69 4.26 6.43
C GLY A 227 4.90 5.00 5.11
N LYS A 228 3.88 5.03 4.23
CA LYS A 228 3.95 5.82 2.99
C LYS A 228 3.95 7.32 3.28
N VAL A 229 3.08 7.78 4.19
CA VAL A 229 3.01 9.19 4.61
C VAL A 229 4.35 9.63 5.22
N ASP A 230 4.93 8.82 6.10
CA ASP A 230 6.23 9.08 6.71
C ASP A 230 7.38 9.13 5.68
N SER A 231 7.37 8.22 4.69
CA SER A 231 8.36 8.22 3.62
C SER A 231 8.23 9.45 2.71
N ASP A 232 7.00 9.86 2.35
CA ASP A 232 6.78 11.04 1.52
C ASP A 232 7.21 12.32 2.23
N TYR A 233 6.89 12.44 3.51
CA TYR A 233 7.38 13.52 4.35
C TYR A 233 8.92 13.55 4.39
N GLY A 234 9.53 12.40 4.64
CA GLY A 234 10.99 12.27 4.68
C GLY A 234 11.67 12.64 3.36
N LYS A 235 11.10 12.25 2.22
CA LYS A 235 11.57 12.66 0.88
C LYS A 235 11.44 14.17 0.69
N ALA A 236 10.37 14.79 1.13
CA ALA A 236 10.20 16.24 1.07
C ALA A 236 11.27 16.96 1.92
N VAL A 237 11.64 16.40 3.09
CA VAL A 237 12.75 16.92 3.91
C VAL A 237 14.11 16.71 3.20
N GLU A 238 14.35 15.54 2.59
CA GLU A 238 15.60 15.23 1.86
C GLU A 238 15.79 16.16 0.66
N ARG A 239 14.71 16.49 -0.08
CA ARG A 239 14.74 17.44 -1.20
C ARG A 239 14.79 18.91 -0.79
N GLY A 240 14.47 19.22 0.48
CA GLY A 240 14.39 20.58 0.98
C GLY A 240 13.05 21.28 0.73
N ASP A 241 12.02 20.56 0.28
CA ASP A 241 10.64 21.07 0.13
C ASP A 241 10.02 21.35 1.52
N VAL A 242 10.42 20.58 2.53
CA VAL A 242 10.07 20.74 3.94
C VAL A 242 11.35 20.86 4.76
N VAL A 243 11.36 21.74 5.75
CA VAL A 243 12.50 21.92 6.63
C VAL A 243 12.21 21.35 8.02
N ASP A 244 12.81 20.20 8.32
CA ASP A 244 12.76 19.54 9.63
C ASP A 244 14.19 19.20 10.09
N GLU A 245 14.67 19.92 11.12
CA GLU A 245 16.02 19.75 11.63
C GLU A 245 16.23 18.44 12.42
N ALA A 246 15.14 17.84 12.92
CA ALA A 246 15.17 16.67 13.80
C ALA A 246 14.95 15.34 13.06
N TYR A 247 14.65 15.38 11.77
CA TYR A 247 14.37 14.19 10.96
C TYR A 247 15.45 13.90 9.91
N LEU A 248 16.09 12.74 10.02
CA LEU A 248 17.00 12.20 9.00
C LEU A 248 16.29 11.14 8.17
N HIS A 249 16.21 11.37 6.86
CA HIS A 249 15.65 10.43 5.90
C HIS A 249 16.70 10.01 4.88
N LYS A 250 16.67 8.74 4.49
CA LYS A 250 17.41 8.22 3.34
C LYS A 250 16.64 7.09 2.68
N ALA A 251 16.45 7.18 1.37
CA ALA A 251 15.84 6.14 0.57
C ALA A 251 16.76 5.69 -0.58
N TYR A 252 16.87 4.38 -0.76
CA TYR A 252 17.48 3.75 -1.93
C TYR A 252 16.35 3.12 -2.74
N GLU A 253 15.98 3.72 -3.86
CA GLU A 253 14.79 3.40 -4.61
C GLU A 253 14.98 3.57 -6.12
N ILE A 254 13.98 3.19 -6.91
CA ILE A 254 13.97 3.41 -8.35
C ILE A 254 14.05 4.92 -8.62
N PRO A 255 15.03 5.38 -9.43
CA PRO A 255 15.12 6.79 -9.80
C PRO A 255 13.91 7.24 -10.62
N ASP A 256 13.52 8.51 -10.48
CA ASP A 256 12.35 9.09 -11.18
C ASP A 256 12.43 9.00 -12.73
N TRP A 257 13.65 8.95 -13.30
CA TRP A 257 13.86 8.82 -14.73
C TRP A 257 13.69 7.39 -15.27
N ALA A 258 13.66 6.36 -14.39
CA ALA A 258 13.67 4.97 -14.81
C ALA A 258 12.26 4.45 -15.09
N ASN A 259 12.09 3.91 -16.29
CA ASN A 259 10.88 3.19 -16.70
C ASN A 259 10.99 1.68 -16.40
N ASP A 260 9.99 0.88 -16.79
CA ASP A 260 9.97 -0.57 -16.53
C ASP A 260 11.11 -1.32 -17.24
N GLU A 261 11.55 -0.89 -18.43
CA GLU A 261 12.70 -1.51 -19.12
C GLU A 261 14.02 -1.17 -18.41
N ASP A 262 14.17 0.06 -17.93
CA ASP A 262 15.34 0.44 -17.12
C ASP A 262 15.43 -0.40 -15.84
N CYS A 263 14.29 -0.74 -15.23
CA CYS A 263 14.20 -1.60 -14.06
C CYS A 263 14.72 -3.03 -14.27
N LYS A 264 14.92 -3.46 -15.51
CA LYS A 264 15.52 -4.75 -15.88
C LYS A 264 17.05 -4.70 -16.01
N THR A 265 17.67 -3.54 -15.76
CA THR A 265 19.09 -3.30 -15.97
C THR A 265 19.90 -3.26 -14.68
N SER A 266 21.18 -3.70 -14.75
CA SER A 266 22.10 -3.62 -13.62
C SER A 266 22.38 -2.19 -13.16
N LYS A 267 22.16 -1.18 -14.02
CA LYS A 267 22.29 0.24 -13.68
C LYS A 267 21.30 0.62 -12.57
N VAL A 268 20.00 0.33 -12.76
CA VAL A 268 18.96 0.60 -11.75
C VAL A 268 19.15 -0.28 -10.52
N TRP A 269 19.49 -1.56 -10.71
CA TRP A 269 19.70 -2.46 -9.57
C TRP A 269 20.79 -1.96 -8.61
N LYS A 270 21.90 -1.42 -9.13
CA LYS A 270 23.00 -0.85 -8.33
C LYS A 270 22.57 0.40 -7.57
N ILE A 271 21.77 1.27 -8.19
CA ILE A 271 21.25 2.48 -7.53
C ILE A 271 20.33 2.12 -6.36
N CYS A 272 19.45 1.14 -6.55
CA CYS A 272 18.50 0.71 -5.51
C CYS A 272 19.17 -0.09 -4.37
N ASN A 273 20.28 -0.77 -4.63
CA ASN A 273 20.89 -1.72 -3.70
C ASN A 273 22.30 -1.29 -3.28
N PRO A 274 22.44 -0.48 -2.23
CA PRO A 274 23.73 0.06 -1.82
C PRO A 274 24.71 -1.01 -1.30
N SER A 275 24.23 -2.22 -0.97
CA SER A 275 25.06 -3.38 -0.59
C SER A 275 25.51 -4.23 -1.79
N TRP A 276 25.50 -3.64 -2.99
CA TRP A 276 25.91 -4.33 -4.23
C TRP A 276 27.32 -4.91 -4.16
N GLY A 277 27.46 -6.15 -4.60
CA GLY A 277 28.73 -6.89 -4.56
C GLY A 277 29.07 -7.50 -3.19
N VAL A 278 28.42 -7.04 -2.10
CA VAL A 278 28.62 -7.56 -0.74
C VAL A 278 27.47 -8.54 -0.43
N THR A 279 26.34 -8.07 0.05
CA THR A 279 25.17 -8.93 0.35
C THR A 279 24.28 -9.15 -0.86
N ILE A 280 24.36 -8.30 -1.87
CA ILE A 280 23.57 -8.36 -3.10
C ILE A 280 24.46 -8.81 -4.25
N LYS A 281 24.22 -10.01 -4.75
CA LYS A 281 24.98 -10.57 -5.88
C LYS A 281 24.22 -10.34 -7.20
N GLU A 282 24.91 -9.91 -8.25
CA GLU A 282 24.32 -9.60 -9.56
C GLU A 282 23.56 -10.79 -10.16
N SER A 283 24.15 -11.99 -10.06
CA SER A 283 23.52 -13.22 -10.57
C SER A 283 22.19 -13.53 -9.91
N GLU A 284 22.05 -13.26 -8.61
CA GLU A 284 20.81 -13.47 -7.85
C GLU A 284 19.71 -12.50 -8.27
N ILE A 285 20.04 -11.20 -8.41
CA ILE A 285 19.06 -10.20 -8.87
C ILE A 285 18.65 -10.49 -10.31
N LYS A 286 19.60 -10.82 -11.19
CA LYS A 286 19.30 -11.16 -12.58
C LYS A 286 18.34 -12.33 -12.67
N ALA A 287 18.62 -13.44 -12.00
CA ALA A 287 17.74 -14.59 -11.98
C ALA A 287 16.35 -14.28 -11.36
N SER A 288 16.31 -13.40 -10.35
CA SER A 288 15.05 -12.94 -9.75
C SER A 288 14.24 -12.08 -10.72
N CYS A 289 14.90 -11.18 -11.48
CA CYS A 289 14.29 -10.34 -12.50
C CYS A 289 13.72 -11.19 -13.66
N GLU A 290 14.49 -12.15 -14.17
CA GLU A 290 14.05 -13.06 -15.25
C GLU A 290 12.83 -13.88 -14.84
N ARG A 291 12.79 -14.38 -13.61
CA ARG A 291 11.61 -15.07 -13.09
C ARG A 291 10.40 -14.15 -12.96
N ALA A 292 10.62 -12.94 -12.48
CA ALA A 292 9.56 -11.98 -12.23
C ALA A 292 8.83 -11.50 -13.51
N GLN A 293 9.50 -11.56 -14.66
CA GLN A 293 8.89 -11.19 -15.95
C GLN A 293 7.83 -12.19 -16.44
N ARG A 294 7.63 -13.32 -15.75
CA ARG A 294 6.64 -14.34 -16.12
C ARG A 294 5.21 -13.96 -15.74
N SER A 295 5.04 -13.09 -14.76
CA SER A 295 3.73 -12.57 -14.36
C SER A 295 3.82 -11.13 -13.87
N GLN A 296 2.75 -10.36 -14.06
CA GLN A 296 2.65 -8.99 -13.58
C GLN A 296 2.78 -8.90 -12.05
N THR A 297 2.19 -9.83 -11.32
CA THR A 297 2.28 -9.90 -9.87
C THR A 297 3.71 -10.09 -9.40
N ASP A 298 4.46 -11.02 -10.02
CA ASP A 298 5.86 -11.27 -9.68
C ASP A 298 6.73 -10.06 -10.04
N TRP A 299 6.44 -9.39 -11.15
CA TRP A 299 7.14 -8.17 -11.57
C TRP A 299 6.96 -7.03 -10.55
N LEU A 300 5.74 -6.80 -10.10
CA LEU A 300 5.47 -5.81 -9.05
C LEU A 300 6.16 -6.17 -7.73
N HIS A 301 6.15 -7.44 -7.32
CA HIS A 301 6.87 -7.89 -6.14
C HIS A 301 8.40 -7.72 -6.28
N PHE A 302 8.96 -7.99 -7.47
CA PHE A 302 10.36 -7.72 -7.75
C PHE A 302 10.68 -6.23 -7.59
N GLN A 303 9.89 -5.35 -8.20
CA GLN A 303 10.05 -3.90 -8.06
C GLN A 303 9.93 -3.45 -6.60
N MET A 304 8.97 -3.99 -5.83
CA MET A 304 8.81 -3.65 -4.42
C MET A 304 9.97 -4.12 -3.56
N TYR A 305 10.32 -5.41 -3.64
CA TYR A 305 11.28 -6.01 -2.70
C TYR A 305 12.74 -5.86 -3.10
N ARG A 306 13.04 -5.75 -4.40
CA ARG A 306 14.41 -5.68 -4.93
C ARG A 306 14.80 -4.30 -5.41
N LEU A 307 13.84 -3.45 -5.75
CA LEU A 307 14.08 -2.09 -6.25
C LEU A 307 13.43 -1.01 -5.38
N ASN A 308 12.79 -1.40 -4.28
CA ASN A 308 12.20 -0.48 -3.31
C ASN A 308 11.19 0.49 -3.96
N LYS A 309 10.18 -0.05 -4.65
CA LYS A 309 9.08 0.71 -5.24
C LYS A 309 7.85 0.60 -4.35
N TRP A 310 7.21 1.73 -4.05
CA TRP A 310 5.88 1.69 -3.46
C TRP A 310 4.90 1.11 -4.46
N LEU A 311 4.17 0.08 -4.06
CA LEU A 311 3.05 -0.40 -4.85
C LEU A 311 1.80 0.39 -4.45
N SER A 312 1.11 0.96 -5.42
CA SER A 312 -0.26 1.44 -5.22
C SER A 312 -1.05 0.25 -4.67
N GLY A 313 -1.68 0.39 -3.53
CA GLY A 313 -2.19 -0.66 -2.63
C GLY A 313 -3.23 -1.64 -3.16
N ALA A 314 -3.23 -1.87 -4.43
CA ALA A 314 -3.84 -2.95 -5.17
C ALA A 314 -2.85 -3.36 -6.26
N ASN A 315 -2.57 -4.65 -6.43
CA ASN A 315 -2.36 -5.18 -7.76
C ASN A 315 -3.72 -5.00 -8.43
N PRO A 316 -3.94 -4.02 -9.30
CA PRO A 316 -5.21 -3.97 -10.01
C PRO A 316 -5.30 -5.27 -10.80
N TRP A 317 -6.44 -5.89 -10.73
CA TRP A 317 -6.73 -7.05 -11.56
C TRP A 317 -6.56 -6.69 -13.04
N LEU A 318 -7.10 -5.52 -13.43
CA LEU A 318 -7.04 -5.01 -14.79
C LEU A 318 -5.74 -4.22 -14.97
N ARG A 319 -4.89 -4.64 -15.88
CA ARG A 319 -3.62 -3.94 -16.18
C ARG A 319 -3.91 -2.59 -16.81
N ASN A 320 -3.29 -1.54 -16.29
CA ASN A 320 -3.52 -0.18 -16.77
C ASN A 320 -3.24 -0.01 -18.28
N ASP A 321 -2.23 -0.69 -18.82
CA ASP A 321 -1.88 -0.63 -20.23
C ASP A 321 -2.90 -1.38 -21.12
N GLU A 322 -3.45 -2.49 -20.67
CA GLU A 322 -4.52 -3.23 -21.35
C GLU A 322 -5.84 -2.46 -21.26
N TRP A 323 -6.18 -1.93 -20.08
CA TRP A 323 -7.35 -1.09 -19.92
C TRP A 323 -7.31 0.13 -20.83
N ALA A 324 -6.21 0.90 -20.82
CA ALA A 324 -6.05 2.09 -21.63
C ALA A 324 -6.11 1.83 -23.15
N LYS A 325 -5.62 0.68 -23.63
CA LYS A 325 -5.72 0.27 -25.05
C LYS A 325 -7.15 0.03 -25.51
N ASN A 326 -8.06 -0.24 -24.58
CA ASN A 326 -9.47 -0.49 -24.86
C ASN A 326 -10.34 0.76 -24.73
N ALA A 327 -9.75 1.91 -24.38
CA ALA A 327 -10.41 3.20 -24.42
C ALA A 327 -10.67 3.59 -25.88
N GLU A 328 -11.91 3.90 -26.21
CA GLU A 328 -12.35 4.32 -27.54
C GLU A 328 -13.33 5.49 -27.40
N ASN A 329 -13.30 6.43 -28.33
CA ASN A 329 -14.23 7.55 -28.32
C ASN A 329 -15.52 7.12 -28.99
N PHE A 330 -16.55 6.97 -28.20
CA PHE A 330 -17.93 6.74 -28.65
C PHE A 330 -18.90 7.38 -27.63
N GLU A 331 -20.03 7.81 -28.13
CA GLU A 331 -21.08 8.44 -27.32
C GLU A 331 -22.30 7.52 -27.23
N LEU A 332 -23.12 7.74 -26.23
CA LEU A 332 -24.29 6.92 -25.99
C LEU A 332 -25.32 7.04 -27.12
N GLU A 333 -25.35 8.19 -27.78
CA GLU A 333 -26.18 8.51 -28.93
C GLU A 333 -25.91 7.62 -30.15
N ASP A 334 -24.71 7.05 -30.28
CA ASP A 334 -24.32 6.13 -31.36
C ASP A 334 -25.07 4.79 -31.26
N PHE A 335 -25.69 4.52 -30.12
CA PHE A 335 -26.36 3.27 -29.79
C PHE A 335 -27.88 3.41 -29.63
N LEU A 336 -28.49 4.55 -29.94
CA LEU A 336 -29.93 4.75 -29.85
C LEU A 336 -30.70 3.68 -30.63
N GLY A 337 -31.71 3.08 -29.98
CA GLY A 337 -32.54 2.00 -30.54
C GLY A 337 -31.85 0.65 -30.69
N LYS A 338 -30.58 0.51 -30.29
CA LYS A 338 -29.87 -0.77 -30.37
C LYS A 338 -30.17 -1.68 -29.17
N PRO A 339 -30.00 -3.00 -29.32
CA PRO A 339 -30.09 -3.94 -28.22
C PRO A 339 -29.05 -3.64 -27.13
N VAL A 340 -29.50 -3.65 -25.86
CA VAL A 340 -28.66 -3.37 -24.70
C VAL A 340 -28.92 -4.36 -23.57
N TRP A 341 -27.86 -4.77 -22.89
CA TRP A 341 -27.88 -5.58 -21.67
C TRP A 341 -27.47 -4.72 -20.48
N LEU A 342 -28.26 -4.80 -19.42
CA LEU A 342 -28.08 -3.97 -18.25
C LEU A 342 -27.51 -4.78 -17.08
N ALA A 343 -26.75 -4.11 -16.21
CA ALA A 343 -26.45 -4.64 -14.89
C ALA A 343 -26.54 -3.55 -13.83
N LEU A 344 -27.13 -3.88 -12.70
CA LEU A 344 -27.40 -2.97 -11.59
C LEU A 344 -26.81 -3.50 -10.28
N ASP A 345 -26.01 -2.68 -9.63
CA ASP A 345 -25.53 -2.89 -8.26
C ASP A 345 -25.94 -1.71 -7.38
N LEU A 346 -26.81 -1.98 -6.40
CA LEU A 346 -27.35 -0.98 -5.48
C LEU A 346 -26.69 -1.06 -4.12
N SER A 347 -26.38 0.08 -3.58
CA SER A 347 -25.88 0.20 -2.21
C SER A 347 -26.97 0.69 -1.24
N LYS A 348 -26.91 0.27 0.02
CA LYS A 348 -27.87 0.67 1.04
C LYS A 348 -27.58 2.04 1.64
N THR A 349 -26.35 2.28 2.07
CA THR A 349 -25.94 3.51 2.76
C THR A 349 -24.43 3.75 2.57
N ARG A 350 -24.04 5.02 2.36
CA ARG A 350 -22.64 5.46 2.27
C ARG A 350 -21.78 4.69 1.25
N ASP A 351 -22.41 4.12 0.23
CA ASP A 351 -21.70 3.41 -0.84
C ASP A 351 -22.19 3.88 -2.20
N MET A 352 -21.46 3.56 -3.26
CA MET A 352 -21.79 3.90 -4.63
C MET A 352 -22.80 2.90 -5.18
N SER A 353 -23.75 3.39 -6.00
CA SER A 353 -24.60 2.54 -6.84
C SER A 353 -24.16 2.71 -8.29
N ALA A 354 -24.22 1.64 -9.06
CA ALA A 354 -23.82 1.64 -10.47
C ALA A 354 -24.85 0.93 -11.34
N LEU A 355 -25.11 1.51 -12.52
CA LEU A 355 -25.84 0.88 -13.63
C LEU A 355 -24.89 0.85 -14.82
N THR A 356 -24.64 -0.31 -15.39
CA THR A 356 -23.85 -0.45 -16.63
C THR A 356 -24.75 -0.89 -17.78
N LEU A 357 -24.63 -0.17 -18.89
CA LEU A 357 -25.17 -0.54 -20.18
C LEU A 357 -24.07 -1.22 -20.98
N MET A 358 -24.38 -2.40 -21.54
CA MET A 358 -23.49 -3.15 -22.40
C MET A 358 -24.11 -3.31 -23.76
N PHE A 359 -23.49 -2.74 -24.78
CA PHE A 359 -23.87 -2.92 -26.17
C PHE A 359 -22.96 -3.93 -26.85
N LYS A 360 -23.43 -4.51 -27.95
CA LYS A 360 -22.69 -5.49 -28.75
C LYS A 360 -22.80 -5.09 -30.21
N ASP A 361 -21.70 -5.15 -30.97
CA ASP A 361 -21.75 -4.93 -32.42
C ASP A 361 -22.35 -6.13 -33.14
N ASP A 362 -22.72 -5.91 -34.41
CA ASP A 362 -23.45 -6.90 -35.24
C ASP A 362 -22.54 -7.99 -35.84
N LYS A 363 -21.29 -8.17 -35.36
CA LYS A 363 -20.37 -9.20 -35.86
C LYS A 363 -20.61 -10.52 -35.12
N PRO A 364 -21.17 -11.55 -35.79
CA PRO A 364 -21.63 -12.74 -35.06
C PRO A 364 -20.49 -13.66 -34.57
N GLU A 365 -19.32 -13.66 -35.21
CA GLU A 365 -18.23 -14.58 -34.86
C GLU A 365 -17.26 -14.00 -33.83
N GLU A 366 -17.01 -12.69 -33.88
CA GLU A 366 -16.10 -11.98 -32.99
C GLU A 366 -16.71 -10.63 -32.53
N PRO A 367 -17.77 -10.65 -31.73
CA PRO A 367 -18.43 -9.40 -31.30
C PRO A 367 -17.53 -8.53 -30.45
N VAL A 368 -17.64 -7.22 -30.64
CA VAL A 368 -17.05 -6.19 -29.78
C VAL A 368 -18.13 -5.66 -28.86
N PHE A 369 -17.78 -5.51 -27.58
CA PHE A 369 -18.67 -5.05 -26.54
C PHE A 369 -18.30 -3.63 -26.13
N TYR A 370 -19.31 -2.77 -25.85
CA TYR A 370 -19.15 -1.37 -25.50
C TYR A 370 -19.81 -1.09 -24.15
N GLN A 371 -19.03 -0.67 -23.18
CA GLN A 371 -19.47 -0.46 -21.80
C GLN A 371 -19.73 1.02 -21.51
N PHE A 372 -20.95 1.34 -21.02
CA PHE A 372 -21.34 2.66 -20.51
C PHE A 372 -21.83 2.54 -19.06
N PRO A 373 -21.10 3.12 -18.08
CA PRO A 373 -21.54 3.14 -16.69
C PRO A 373 -22.26 4.43 -16.33
N PHE A 374 -23.22 4.33 -15.39
CA PHE A 374 -23.77 5.44 -14.63
C PHE A 374 -23.53 5.21 -13.14
N PHE A 375 -23.22 6.28 -12.40
CA PHE A 375 -22.89 6.21 -11.00
C PHE A 375 -23.68 7.19 -10.16
N TRP A 376 -24.11 6.76 -8.98
CA TRP A 376 -24.76 7.58 -7.95
C TRP A 376 -24.00 7.43 -6.64
N LEU A 377 -23.78 8.55 -5.94
CA LEU A 377 -23.10 8.56 -4.66
C LEU A 377 -23.79 9.54 -3.71
N PRO A 378 -23.98 9.22 -2.42
CA PRO A 378 -24.46 10.18 -1.46
C PRO A 378 -23.52 11.39 -1.35
N GLU A 379 -24.06 12.61 -1.43
CA GLU A 379 -23.27 13.84 -1.41
C GLU A 379 -22.42 13.98 -0.13
N GLN A 380 -22.98 13.56 1.01
CA GLN A 380 -22.25 13.58 2.27
C GLN A 380 -21.01 12.69 2.23
N TYR A 381 -21.11 11.50 1.62
CA TYR A 381 -19.97 10.60 1.47
C TYR A 381 -18.88 11.21 0.58
N ALA A 382 -19.27 11.88 -0.51
CA ALA A 382 -18.34 12.57 -1.40
C ALA A 382 -17.56 13.66 -0.66
N LYS A 383 -18.25 14.47 0.15
CA LYS A 383 -17.65 15.52 0.99
C LYS A 383 -16.70 14.96 2.05
N ASP A 384 -17.09 13.89 2.74
CA ASP A 384 -16.30 13.26 3.80
C ASP A 384 -15.01 12.58 3.26
N ASN A 385 -14.93 12.32 1.96
CA ASN A 385 -13.81 11.62 1.32
C ASN A 385 -13.16 12.41 0.15
N CYS A 386 -13.42 13.72 0.04
CA CYS A 386 -12.89 14.55 -1.05
C CYS A 386 -11.35 14.62 -1.11
N GLU A 387 -10.67 14.41 0.02
CA GLU A 387 -9.19 14.32 0.07
C GLU A 387 -8.64 12.97 -0.44
N LYS A 388 -9.50 11.95 -0.60
CA LYS A 388 -9.10 10.59 -0.99
C LYS A 388 -9.38 10.26 -2.44
N ALA A 389 -10.40 10.90 -3.03
CA ALA A 389 -10.77 10.76 -4.43
C ALA A 389 -11.57 11.99 -4.88
N ASP A 390 -11.47 12.32 -6.16
CA ASP A 390 -12.04 13.54 -6.75
C ASP A 390 -13.55 13.39 -7.07
N PHE A 391 -14.33 12.91 -6.10
CA PHE A 391 -15.77 12.71 -6.28
C PHE A 391 -16.53 13.98 -6.67
N LEU A 392 -16.12 15.14 -6.13
CA LEU A 392 -16.76 16.41 -6.43
C LEU A 392 -16.44 16.89 -7.86
N GLY A 393 -15.17 16.81 -8.28
CA GLY A 393 -14.78 17.15 -9.63
C GLY A 393 -15.42 16.24 -10.67
N TRP A 394 -15.54 14.94 -10.42
CA TRP A 394 -16.24 14.02 -11.32
C TRP A 394 -17.73 14.29 -11.41
N ALA A 395 -18.35 14.80 -10.35
CA ALA A 395 -19.76 15.21 -10.39
C ALA A 395 -19.95 16.50 -11.18
N GLU A 396 -19.08 17.49 -11.03
CA GLU A 396 -19.09 18.73 -11.81
C GLU A 396 -18.92 18.48 -13.32
N GLU A 397 -18.13 17.47 -13.67
CA GLU A 397 -17.90 17.05 -15.06
C GLU A 397 -18.98 16.10 -15.61
N GLY A 398 -19.95 15.68 -14.80
CA GLY A 398 -21.06 14.81 -15.23
C GLY A 398 -20.76 13.30 -15.22
N TYR A 399 -19.60 12.88 -14.69
CA TYR A 399 -19.26 11.44 -14.57
C TYR A 399 -19.88 10.75 -13.35
N LEU A 400 -20.45 11.51 -12.41
CA LEU A 400 -21.01 11.00 -11.16
C LEU A 400 -22.19 11.88 -10.76
N GLU A 401 -23.32 11.27 -10.41
CA GLU A 401 -24.47 11.98 -9.87
C GLU A 401 -24.45 11.95 -8.34
N LEU A 402 -24.39 13.12 -7.69
CA LEU A 402 -24.45 13.24 -6.24
C LEU A 402 -25.89 13.37 -5.77
N ILE A 403 -26.29 12.51 -4.84
CA ILE A 403 -27.64 12.47 -4.27
C ILE A 403 -27.60 13.11 -2.89
N GLU A 404 -28.47 14.10 -2.66
CA GLU A 404 -28.60 14.78 -1.37
C GLU A 404 -28.94 13.80 -0.24
N GLY A 405 -28.17 13.87 0.85
CA GLY A 405 -28.33 13.02 2.02
C GLY A 405 -27.28 11.91 2.14
N SER A 406 -27.62 10.85 2.90
CA SER A 406 -26.73 9.75 3.25
C SER A 406 -26.99 8.44 2.48
N THR A 407 -28.02 8.42 1.62
CA THR A 407 -28.46 7.24 0.88
C THR A 407 -28.83 7.61 -0.55
N VAL A 408 -28.57 6.71 -1.51
CA VAL A 408 -29.05 6.84 -2.88
C VAL A 408 -30.55 6.50 -2.91
N ARG A 409 -31.40 7.46 -3.30
CA ARG A 409 -32.84 7.22 -3.45
C ARG A 409 -33.10 6.43 -4.72
N GLN A 410 -33.83 5.36 -4.64
CA GLN A 410 -34.18 4.50 -5.79
C GLN A 410 -34.89 5.26 -6.94
N SER A 411 -35.58 6.37 -6.66
CA SER A 411 -36.23 7.19 -7.68
C SER A 411 -35.30 7.74 -8.75
N PHE A 412 -34.06 8.09 -8.40
CA PHE A 412 -33.06 8.57 -9.38
C PHE A 412 -32.68 7.45 -10.35
N ILE A 413 -32.46 6.25 -9.82
CA ILE A 413 -32.12 5.08 -10.62
C ILE A 413 -33.32 4.66 -11.48
N LYS A 414 -34.53 4.69 -10.91
CA LYS A 414 -35.77 4.41 -11.63
C LYS A 414 -35.94 5.35 -12.84
N ASN A 415 -35.74 6.66 -12.65
CA ASN A 415 -35.82 7.64 -13.73
C ASN A 415 -34.80 7.33 -14.84
N LYS A 416 -33.56 6.98 -14.48
CA LYS A 416 -32.53 6.62 -15.46
C LYS A 416 -32.90 5.36 -16.22
N MET A 417 -33.37 4.32 -15.54
CA MET A 417 -33.79 3.07 -16.17
C MET A 417 -34.99 3.27 -17.11
N THR A 418 -35.97 4.12 -16.70
CA THR A 418 -37.09 4.48 -17.58
C THR A 418 -36.59 5.17 -18.85
N TRP A 419 -35.69 6.13 -18.69
CA TRP A 419 -35.05 6.78 -19.85
C TRP A 419 -34.27 5.79 -20.74
N VAL A 420 -33.56 4.83 -20.15
CA VAL A 420 -32.85 3.76 -20.91
C VAL A 420 -33.86 2.94 -21.71
N ASN A 421 -34.98 2.54 -21.12
CA ASN A 421 -36.02 1.76 -21.78
C ASN A 421 -36.71 2.51 -22.93
N GLU A 422 -36.81 3.83 -22.82
CA GLU A 422 -37.40 4.70 -23.87
C GLU A 422 -36.46 4.89 -25.09
N ASN A 423 -35.14 4.75 -24.88
CA ASN A 423 -34.15 5.10 -25.92
C ASN A 423 -33.39 3.89 -26.49
N PHE A 424 -33.45 2.73 -25.84
CA PHE A 424 -32.72 1.53 -26.25
C PHE A 424 -33.62 0.29 -26.21
N ASP A 425 -33.25 -0.73 -26.97
CA ASP A 425 -33.93 -2.04 -26.98
C ASP A 425 -33.35 -2.91 -25.86
N VAL A 426 -33.94 -2.81 -24.64
CA VAL A 426 -33.46 -3.51 -23.44
C VAL A 426 -33.78 -5.00 -23.55
N GLN A 427 -32.75 -5.86 -23.58
CA GLN A 427 -32.89 -7.32 -23.69
C GLN A 427 -33.03 -7.99 -22.33
N ALA A 428 -32.16 -7.64 -21.38
CA ALA A 428 -32.16 -8.22 -20.03
C ALA A 428 -31.48 -7.29 -19.03
N ILE A 429 -31.77 -7.48 -17.74
CA ILE A 429 -31.07 -6.83 -16.63
C ILE A 429 -30.56 -7.86 -15.63
N SER A 430 -29.29 -7.77 -15.29
CA SER A 430 -28.67 -8.52 -14.19
C SER A 430 -28.60 -7.67 -12.93
N TYR A 431 -28.95 -8.22 -11.77
CA TYR A 431 -29.00 -7.45 -10.53
C TYR A 431 -28.66 -8.29 -9.29
N ASP A 432 -28.11 -7.62 -8.25
CA ASP A 432 -28.01 -8.22 -6.92
C ASP A 432 -29.36 -8.12 -6.19
N ARG A 433 -29.92 -9.27 -5.82
CA ARG A 433 -31.20 -9.36 -5.12
C ARG A 433 -31.26 -8.55 -3.82
N THR A 434 -30.15 -8.43 -3.11
CA THR A 434 -30.13 -7.91 -1.73
C THR A 434 -30.73 -6.51 -1.60
N TYR A 435 -30.53 -5.64 -2.61
CA TYR A 435 -30.98 -4.24 -2.55
C TYR A 435 -31.78 -3.79 -3.77
N ALA A 436 -31.77 -4.54 -4.86
CA ALA A 436 -32.45 -4.18 -6.09
C ALA A 436 -33.83 -4.84 -6.25
N PHE A 437 -34.20 -5.79 -5.39
CA PHE A 437 -35.41 -6.59 -5.54
C PHE A 437 -36.69 -5.72 -5.66
N ASP A 438 -36.90 -4.76 -4.76
CA ASP A 438 -38.08 -3.92 -4.77
C ASP A 438 -38.18 -3.06 -6.04
N LEU A 439 -37.02 -2.48 -6.48
CA LEU A 439 -36.92 -1.69 -7.69
C LEU A 439 -37.22 -2.53 -8.94
N ILE A 440 -36.68 -3.74 -9.01
CA ILE A 440 -36.93 -4.65 -10.14
C ILE A 440 -38.38 -5.13 -10.15
N THR A 441 -38.98 -5.38 -8.99
CA THR A 441 -40.39 -5.72 -8.88
C THR A 441 -41.29 -4.60 -9.41
N ASP A 442 -41.00 -3.34 -9.06
CA ASP A 442 -41.70 -2.17 -9.61
C ASP A 442 -41.65 -2.13 -11.14
N PHE A 443 -40.49 -2.49 -11.75
CA PHE A 443 -40.34 -2.54 -13.22
C PHE A 443 -41.08 -3.72 -13.84
N CYS A 444 -41.09 -4.88 -13.20
CA CYS A 444 -41.88 -6.03 -13.66
C CYS A 444 -43.39 -5.71 -13.68
N GLU A 445 -43.92 -4.92 -12.73
CA GLU A 445 -45.31 -4.46 -12.69
C GLU A 445 -45.64 -3.45 -13.82
N MET A 446 -44.63 -2.85 -14.45
CA MET A 446 -44.82 -1.91 -15.57
C MET A 446 -44.93 -2.61 -16.93
N GLU A 447 -45.02 -3.96 -16.96
CA GLU A 447 -45.14 -4.78 -18.18
C GLU A 447 -44.03 -4.49 -19.23
N LEU A 448 -42.78 -4.33 -18.78
CA LEU A 448 -41.65 -4.12 -19.66
C LEU A 448 -41.17 -5.45 -20.27
N ASP A 449 -40.83 -5.45 -21.56
CA ASP A 449 -40.46 -6.66 -22.34
C ASP A 449 -39.06 -7.18 -22.06
N TRP A 450 -38.44 -6.87 -20.90
CA TRP A 450 -37.08 -7.31 -20.58
C TRP A 450 -37.01 -8.29 -19.40
N LEU A 451 -35.99 -9.17 -19.46
CA LEU A 451 -35.83 -10.28 -18.54
C LEU A 451 -34.96 -9.87 -17.34
N PRO A 452 -35.50 -9.84 -16.11
CA PRO A 452 -34.72 -9.65 -14.90
C PRO A 452 -34.02 -10.98 -14.51
N ILE A 453 -32.69 -10.92 -14.32
CA ILE A 453 -31.87 -12.09 -13.98
C ILE A 453 -31.12 -11.80 -12.69
N GLU A 454 -31.41 -12.57 -11.64
CA GLU A 454 -30.68 -12.49 -10.38
C GLU A 454 -29.23 -12.95 -10.54
N PHE A 455 -28.28 -12.15 -10.07
CA PHE A 455 -26.86 -12.49 -10.11
C PHE A 455 -26.33 -12.71 -8.69
N GLY A 456 -26.00 -13.95 -8.36
CA GLY A 456 -25.51 -14.34 -7.03
C GLY A 456 -24.13 -13.76 -6.73
N GLN A 457 -23.94 -13.24 -5.53
CA GLN A 457 -22.67 -12.64 -5.08
C GLN A 457 -21.70 -13.70 -4.53
N SER A 458 -21.51 -14.80 -5.25
CA SER A 458 -20.61 -15.89 -4.86
C SER A 458 -19.43 -16.07 -5.80
N MET A 459 -18.34 -16.65 -5.30
CA MET A 459 -17.15 -16.97 -6.10
C MET A 459 -17.52 -17.85 -7.33
N SER A 460 -18.40 -18.82 -7.15
CA SER A 460 -18.83 -19.72 -8.23
C SER A 460 -19.63 -19.01 -9.33
N THR A 461 -20.43 -17.99 -8.96
CA THR A 461 -21.19 -17.19 -9.93
C THR A 461 -20.28 -16.27 -10.74
N TYR A 462 -19.28 -15.68 -10.09
CA TYR A 462 -18.35 -14.75 -10.74
C TYR A 462 -17.24 -15.41 -11.55
N ALA A 463 -16.89 -16.68 -11.31
CA ALA A 463 -15.72 -17.32 -11.88
C ALA A 463 -15.68 -17.21 -13.43
N GLY A 464 -16.66 -17.76 -14.11
CA GLY A 464 -16.75 -17.70 -15.59
C GLY A 464 -16.91 -16.27 -16.14
N PRO A 465 -17.86 -15.44 -15.60
CA PRO A 465 -18.00 -14.05 -16.02
C PRO A 465 -16.74 -13.21 -15.87
N THR A 466 -15.95 -13.41 -14.79
CA THR A 466 -14.69 -12.70 -14.56
C THR A 466 -13.62 -13.09 -15.57
N GLU A 467 -13.52 -14.39 -15.90
CA GLU A 467 -12.61 -14.89 -16.94
C GLU A 467 -12.98 -14.36 -18.33
N ASN A 468 -14.26 -14.35 -18.67
CA ASN A 468 -14.74 -13.78 -19.94
C ASN A 468 -14.42 -12.27 -20.04
N PHE A 469 -14.61 -11.52 -18.96
CA PHE A 469 -14.28 -10.08 -18.92
C PHE A 469 -12.79 -9.85 -19.17
N GLU A 470 -11.91 -10.62 -18.50
CA GLU A 470 -10.46 -10.57 -18.67
C GLU A 470 -10.06 -10.94 -20.13
N ALA A 471 -10.65 -12.00 -20.69
CA ALA A 471 -10.39 -12.43 -22.05
C ALA A 471 -10.80 -11.37 -23.08
N MET A 472 -12.01 -10.83 -22.99
CA MET A 472 -12.50 -9.80 -23.91
C MET A 472 -11.66 -8.51 -23.84
N LEU A 473 -11.19 -8.14 -22.65
CA LEU A 473 -10.30 -7.00 -22.48
C LEU A 473 -8.93 -7.26 -23.15
N THR A 474 -8.34 -8.45 -22.92
CA THR A 474 -7.04 -8.84 -23.49
C THR A 474 -7.09 -8.95 -25.01
N GLU A 475 -8.18 -9.45 -25.57
CA GLU A 475 -8.43 -9.55 -27.01
C GLU A 475 -8.75 -8.20 -27.66
N GLY A 476 -8.94 -7.13 -26.89
CA GLY A 476 -9.32 -5.82 -27.41
C GLY A 476 -10.79 -5.71 -27.84
N ARG A 477 -11.63 -6.62 -27.37
CA ARG A 477 -13.06 -6.74 -27.72
C ARG A 477 -14.01 -6.15 -26.66
N LEU A 478 -13.52 -5.71 -25.53
CA LEU A 478 -14.27 -4.94 -24.53
C LEU A 478 -13.82 -3.49 -24.59
N LYS A 479 -14.68 -2.60 -25.06
CA LYS A 479 -14.41 -1.17 -25.19
C LYS A 479 -15.10 -0.37 -24.09
N HIS A 480 -14.48 0.74 -23.68
CA HIS A 480 -15.06 1.72 -22.77
C HIS A 480 -14.78 3.13 -23.26
N ASN A 481 -15.67 4.09 -22.94
CA ASN A 481 -15.62 5.47 -23.38
C ASN A 481 -14.68 6.38 -22.58
N ASN A 482 -13.63 5.80 -21.97
CA ASN A 482 -12.66 6.53 -21.14
C ASN A 482 -13.28 7.26 -19.92
N HIS A 483 -14.37 6.75 -19.37
CA HIS A 483 -15.11 7.33 -18.25
C HIS A 483 -14.23 7.43 -16.98
N LYS A 484 -14.05 8.64 -16.42
CA LYS A 484 -13.07 8.92 -15.35
C LYS A 484 -13.28 8.08 -14.08
N VAL A 485 -14.53 7.93 -13.62
CA VAL A 485 -14.85 7.11 -12.45
C VAL A 485 -14.58 5.63 -12.72
N LEU A 486 -14.92 5.13 -13.90
CA LEU A 486 -14.67 3.73 -14.28
C LEU A 486 -13.16 3.44 -14.38
N ASN A 487 -12.37 4.35 -14.97
CA ASN A 487 -10.92 4.25 -15.03
C ASN A 487 -10.28 4.23 -13.64
N TRP A 488 -10.76 5.09 -12.73
CA TRP A 488 -10.32 5.08 -11.34
C TRP A 488 -10.64 3.75 -10.66
N GLN A 489 -11.82 3.18 -10.90
CA GLN A 489 -12.21 1.87 -10.36
C GLN A 489 -11.36 0.74 -10.92
N ALA A 490 -11.11 0.71 -12.24
CA ALA A 490 -10.24 -0.27 -12.88
C ALA A 490 -8.82 -0.26 -12.30
N GLY A 491 -8.28 0.93 -12.03
CA GLY A 491 -6.93 1.12 -11.49
C GLY A 491 -6.71 0.56 -10.07
N HIS A 492 -7.75 0.14 -9.35
CA HIS A 492 -7.61 -0.45 -8.01
C HIS A 492 -8.51 -1.67 -7.73
N CYS A 493 -9.31 -2.09 -8.70
CA CYS A 493 -10.07 -3.33 -8.59
C CYS A 493 -9.10 -4.51 -8.48
N GLN A 494 -9.29 -5.35 -7.48
CA GLN A 494 -8.54 -6.59 -7.25
C GLN A 494 -9.41 -7.81 -7.60
N VAL A 495 -8.82 -9.00 -7.59
CA VAL A 495 -9.57 -10.25 -7.57
C VAL A 495 -9.25 -11.03 -6.31
N LYS A 496 -10.28 -11.64 -5.75
CA LYS A 496 -10.10 -12.79 -4.86
C LYS A 496 -10.00 -14.03 -5.74
N GLN A 497 -9.11 -14.93 -5.36
CA GLN A 497 -8.93 -16.21 -6.03
C GLN A 497 -8.99 -17.33 -4.98
N ASN A 498 -9.67 -18.43 -5.32
CA ASN A 498 -9.69 -19.63 -4.49
C ASN A 498 -8.61 -20.63 -4.94
N ASP A 499 -8.48 -21.75 -4.22
CA ASP A 499 -7.48 -22.79 -4.51
C ASP A 499 -7.72 -23.50 -5.85
N ARG A 500 -8.90 -23.35 -6.47
CA ARG A 500 -9.25 -23.88 -7.78
C ARG A 500 -8.89 -22.95 -8.93
N GLY A 501 -8.50 -21.72 -8.61
CA GLY A 501 -8.21 -20.70 -9.61
C GLY A 501 -9.37 -19.78 -9.94
N ASP A 502 -10.59 -20.03 -9.42
CA ASP A 502 -11.76 -19.19 -9.66
C ASP A 502 -11.53 -17.77 -9.16
N LYS A 503 -11.89 -16.78 -9.96
CA LYS A 503 -11.68 -15.36 -9.69
C LYS A 503 -13.01 -14.62 -9.45
N MET A 504 -12.98 -13.62 -8.58
CA MET A 504 -14.11 -12.71 -8.32
C MET A 504 -13.58 -11.30 -8.07
N PRO A 505 -14.14 -10.23 -8.71
CA PRO A 505 -13.77 -8.84 -8.42
C PRO A 505 -13.89 -8.51 -6.93
N ALA A 506 -12.95 -7.77 -6.41
CA ALA A 506 -12.90 -7.44 -4.98
C ALA A 506 -12.32 -6.05 -4.71
N LYS A 507 -12.87 -5.36 -3.71
CA LYS A 507 -12.26 -4.16 -3.12
C LYS A 507 -10.95 -4.54 -2.41
N PRO A 508 -9.94 -3.66 -2.37
CA PRO A 508 -8.68 -3.90 -1.65
C PRO A 508 -8.86 -4.28 -0.18
N LYS A 509 -9.88 -3.69 0.48
CA LYS A 509 -10.36 -4.03 1.83
C LYS A 509 -11.88 -3.91 1.88
N LYS A 510 -12.53 -4.64 2.78
CA LYS A 510 -13.99 -4.65 2.91
C LYS A 510 -14.60 -3.26 3.08
N ASP A 511 -14.00 -2.40 3.92
CA ASP A 511 -14.49 -1.05 4.22
C ASP A 511 -13.61 0.04 3.57
N ASP A 512 -13.07 -0.23 2.39
CA ASP A 512 -12.24 0.73 1.65
C ASP A 512 -13.11 1.83 1.01
N PHE A 513 -12.58 3.07 0.98
CA PHE A 513 -13.24 4.18 0.28
C PHE A 513 -13.26 3.98 -1.25
N ARG A 514 -12.36 3.14 -1.78
CA ARG A 514 -12.27 2.83 -3.20
C ARG A 514 -13.43 1.94 -3.61
N LYS A 515 -14.13 2.37 -4.63
CA LYS A 515 -15.31 1.72 -5.20
C LYS A 515 -14.92 0.91 -6.43
N ILE A 516 -15.64 -0.18 -6.68
CA ILE A 516 -15.43 -1.05 -7.85
C ILE A 516 -16.73 -1.39 -8.56
N ASP A 517 -17.81 -0.73 -8.20
CA ASP A 517 -19.19 -1.07 -8.54
C ASP A 517 -19.41 -1.06 -10.07
N GLY A 518 -18.74 -0.17 -10.83
CA GLY A 518 -18.79 -0.15 -12.29
C GLY A 518 -18.03 -1.29 -12.95
N ILE A 519 -16.99 -1.83 -12.32
CA ILE A 519 -16.31 -3.03 -12.80
C ILE A 519 -17.15 -4.27 -12.51
N VAL A 520 -17.77 -4.34 -11.33
CA VAL A 520 -18.70 -5.42 -10.93
C VAL A 520 -19.87 -5.48 -11.90
N THR A 521 -20.55 -4.34 -12.12
CA THR A 521 -21.68 -4.27 -13.08
C THR A 521 -21.22 -4.50 -14.52
N GLY A 522 -20.00 -4.11 -14.89
CA GLY A 522 -19.40 -4.42 -16.19
C GLY A 522 -19.27 -5.93 -16.42
N VAL A 523 -18.78 -6.67 -15.42
CA VAL A 523 -18.68 -8.14 -15.48
C VAL A 523 -20.06 -8.78 -15.61
N MET A 524 -21.05 -8.30 -14.83
CA MET A 524 -22.42 -8.81 -14.87
C MET A 524 -23.10 -8.54 -16.22
N ALA A 525 -22.98 -7.31 -16.77
CA ALA A 525 -23.60 -6.92 -18.04
C ALA A 525 -22.94 -7.63 -19.23
N LEU A 526 -21.60 -7.76 -19.24
CA LEU A 526 -20.89 -8.51 -20.26
C LEU A 526 -21.33 -9.98 -20.28
N ASN A 527 -21.52 -10.60 -19.12
CA ASN A 527 -21.98 -11.98 -19.04
C ASN A 527 -23.34 -12.17 -19.74
N LEU A 528 -24.28 -11.23 -19.56
CA LEU A 528 -25.55 -11.25 -20.27
C LEU A 528 -25.37 -11.08 -21.79
N ALA A 529 -24.63 -10.07 -22.21
CA ALA A 529 -24.40 -9.77 -23.62
C ALA A 529 -23.60 -10.87 -24.33
N TYR A 530 -22.68 -11.54 -23.63
CA TYR A 530 -21.84 -12.61 -24.17
C TYR A 530 -22.63 -13.88 -24.48
N HIS A 531 -23.49 -14.29 -23.56
CA HIS A 531 -24.27 -15.51 -23.72
C HIS A 531 -25.44 -15.36 -24.69
N ASN A 532 -25.91 -14.13 -24.97
CA ASN A 532 -26.94 -13.77 -25.95
C ASN A 532 -28.01 -14.86 -26.22
N GLU A 533 -28.26 -15.72 -25.26
CA GLU A 533 -29.40 -16.59 -25.28
C GLU A 533 -30.61 -15.69 -25.04
N ALA A 534 -31.42 -15.47 -26.08
CA ALA A 534 -32.80 -15.09 -25.88
C ALA A 534 -33.36 -16.22 -25.01
N VAL A 535 -33.37 -16.03 -23.69
CA VAL A 535 -34.10 -16.90 -22.79
C VAL A 535 -35.54 -16.69 -23.22
N ALA A 536 -36.08 -17.67 -23.92
CA ALA A 536 -37.49 -17.70 -24.25
C ALA A 536 -38.22 -17.41 -22.96
N PRO A 537 -39.23 -16.51 -22.94
CA PRO A 537 -39.97 -16.18 -21.72
C PRO A 537 -40.35 -17.51 -21.11
N VAL A 538 -39.93 -17.76 -19.87
CA VAL A 538 -40.36 -18.91 -19.09
C VAL A 538 -41.87 -18.67 -18.92
N GLY A 539 -42.64 -19.33 -19.75
CA GLY A 539 -44.09 -19.29 -19.67
C GLY A 539 -44.42 -19.60 -18.21
N SER A 540 -45.20 -18.70 -17.59
CA SER A 540 -45.70 -18.86 -16.25
C SER A 540 -46.14 -20.32 -16.08
N MET A 541 -45.59 -21.07 -15.13
CA MET A 541 -46.01 -22.42 -14.76
C MET A 541 -47.49 -22.47 -14.32
N TYR A 542 -48.21 -21.35 -14.39
CA TYR A 542 -49.64 -21.15 -14.08
C TYR A 542 -50.48 -20.84 -15.34
N ALA A 543 -49.91 -20.87 -16.55
CA ALA A 543 -50.65 -20.61 -17.80
C ALA A 543 -51.33 -21.86 -18.39
N ASP A 544 -51.13 -23.04 -17.82
CA ASP A 544 -51.87 -24.27 -18.17
C ASP A 544 -53.01 -24.55 -17.17
N GLU A 545 -53.93 -23.61 -17.01
CA GLU A 545 -55.27 -23.90 -16.53
C GLU A 545 -56.13 -24.47 -17.70
N GLY A 546 -55.85 -25.71 -18.08
CA GLY A 546 -56.61 -26.32 -19.20
C GLY A 546 -56.62 -27.85 -19.27
N ALA A 547 -56.11 -28.56 -18.24
CA ALA A 547 -56.08 -30.03 -18.28
C ALA A 547 -56.47 -30.71 -16.96
N TRP A 548 -57.66 -30.39 -16.45
CA TRP A 548 -58.34 -31.22 -15.45
C TRP A 548 -59.80 -31.38 -15.83
N ILE A 549 -60.08 -32.20 -16.85
CA ILE A 549 -61.33 -32.92 -16.99
C ILE A 549 -61.01 -34.19 -17.81
N GLY A 550 -61.05 -35.36 -17.16
CA GLY A 550 -61.01 -36.65 -17.81
C GLY A 550 -60.55 -37.73 -16.85
#